data_73792dcee59e1b3309ba222f9a111a2d
#
_entry.id   73792dcee59e1b3309ba222f9a111a2d
#
_cell.length_a   1.000
_cell.length_b   1.000
_cell.length_c   1.000
_cell.angle_alpha   90.00
_cell.angle_beta   90.00
_cell.angle_gamma   90.00
#
_symmetry.space_group_name_H-M   'P 1'
#
loop_
_entity.id
_entity.type
_entity.pdbx_description
1 polymer ?
#
loop_
_entity_poly.entity_id
_entity_poly.type
_entity_poly.pdbx_seq_one_letter_code
_entity_poly.pdbx_strand_id
1 'polypeptide(L)'
;MAKIIVQNTEITVSNVNGEDYICITDMLKAKDGDFFVTDWLRNRNTMEFLGVWERVYNPNFNYGEFATIRNQSGLNSFKISVKEFVARTGAISLQAKAGRYGGTYAHKDIAFEFAMWISPEFKVYVVREFQRLKTDEQKQLAWSAKRELSKINYRIHTDAIKSNLIPAEVTREQTAMKYAEEADVLNVAMFGMTAKQWRDANPDKKGNIRDYATINELICLSNMENINAVLINDGMPQGKRLVKLNQIAIQQMQVLEDNESRKLLK
;
A
#
# COMPACT_ATOMS: atom_id res chain seq x y z
N MET A 1 19.52 -16.08 16.64
CA MET A 1 19.35 -14.63 16.84
C MET A 1 19.86 -13.94 15.59
N ALA A 2 19.04 -13.13 14.96
CA ALA A 2 19.45 -12.30 13.84
C ALA A 2 20.04 -10.98 14.37
N LYS A 3 20.78 -10.27 13.52
CA LYS A 3 21.30 -8.94 13.83
C LYS A 3 20.90 -7.98 12.70
N ILE A 4 20.48 -6.79 13.07
CA ILE A 4 20.24 -5.67 12.13
C ILE A 4 21.20 -4.54 12.46
N ILE A 5 21.59 -3.78 11.45
CA ILE A 5 22.49 -2.62 11.62
C ILE A 5 21.67 -1.36 11.48
N VAL A 6 21.63 -0.53 12.52
CA VAL A 6 20.98 0.78 12.54
C VAL A 6 22.00 1.83 12.95
N GLN A 7 22.27 2.82 12.11
CA GLN A 7 23.24 3.88 12.36
C GLN A 7 24.59 3.36 12.86
N ASN A 8 25.15 2.35 12.18
CA ASN A 8 26.40 1.66 12.52
C ASN A 8 26.39 0.87 13.84
N THR A 9 25.25 0.68 14.48
CA THR A 9 25.11 -0.14 15.69
C THR A 9 24.39 -1.45 15.38
N GLU A 10 24.97 -2.57 15.85
CA GLU A 10 24.34 -3.88 15.78
C GLU A 10 23.23 -4.00 16.83
N ILE A 11 22.01 -4.24 16.38
CA ILE A 11 20.86 -4.50 17.24
C ILE A 11 20.45 -5.97 17.10
N THR A 12 20.40 -6.67 18.21
CA THR A 12 20.03 -8.08 18.25
C THR A 12 18.53 -8.25 18.15
N VAL A 13 18.09 -9.18 17.28
CA VAL A 13 16.70 -9.59 17.13
C VAL A 13 16.56 -11.07 17.51
N SER A 14 15.58 -11.38 18.35
CA SER A 14 15.24 -12.72 18.79
C SER A 14 13.83 -13.05 18.35
N ASN A 15 13.60 -14.19 17.73
CA ASN A 15 12.25 -14.66 17.42
C ASN A 15 11.75 -15.56 18.58
N VAL A 16 10.53 -15.28 19.05
CA VAL A 16 9.87 -16.04 20.12
C VAL A 16 8.43 -16.33 19.66
N ASN A 17 8.09 -17.59 19.47
CA ASN A 17 6.76 -18.02 19.01
C ASN A 17 6.30 -17.38 17.68
N GLY A 18 7.23 -17.10 16.77
CA GLY A 18 6.92 -16.46 15.49
C GLY A 18 6.93 -14.93 15.50
N GLU A 19 7.03 -14.31 16.67
CA GLU A 19 7.10 -12.84 16.82
C GLU A 19 8.53 -12.36 17.08
N ASP A 20 8.88 -11.22 16.52
CA ASP A 20 10.20 -10.64 16.65
C ASP A 20 10.30 -9.74 17.88
N TYR A 21 11.35 -9.99 18.67
CA TYR A 21 11.72 -9.20 19.84
C TYR A 21 13.07 -8.54 19.59
N ILE A 22 13.11 -7.24 19.68
CA ILE A 22 14.27 -6.39 19.40
C ILE A 22 14.95 -6.01 20.71
N CYS A 23 16.27 -6.10 20.77
CA CYS A 23 17.05 -5.73 21.95
C CYS A 23 17.08 -4.20 22.12
N ILE A 24 16.24 -3.67 23.00
CA ILE A 24 16.20 -2.22 23.28
C ILE A 24 17.42 -1.74 24.07
N THR A 25 18.13 -2.64 24.75
CA THR A 25 19.43 -2.33 25.38
C THR A 25 20.49 -2.02 24.33
N ASP A 26 20.49 -2.70 23.17
CA ASP A 26 21.40 -2.39 22.07
C ASP A 26 21.04 -1.05 21.41
N MET A 27 19.77 -0.69 21.36
CA MET A 27 19.31 0.62 20.87
C MET A 27 19.82 1.78 21.74
N LEU A 28 19.90 1.59 23.05
CA LEU A 28 20.48 2.58 23.96
C LEU A 28 21.96 2.81 23.72
N LYS A 29 22.72 1.78 23.36
CA LYS A 29 24.15 1.89 23.04
C LYS A 29 24.39 2.72 21.76
N ALA A 30 23.41 2.78 20.88
CA ALA A 30 23.47 3.56 19.64
C ALA A 30 23.22 5.07 19.86
N LYS A 31 22.71 5.44 21.03
CA LYS A 31 22.35 6.83 21.35
C LYS A 31 23.32 7.40 22.39
N ASP A 32 23.87 8.55 22.09
CA ASP A 32 24.64 9.33 23.07
C ASP A 32 23.70 9.85 24.17
N GLY A 33 23.98 9.51 25.42
CA GLY A 33 23.23 9.99 26.57
C GLY A 33 22.91 8.89 27.61
N ASP A 34 22.65 9.31 28.84
CA ASP A 34 22.33 8.41 29.98
C ASP A 34 20.84 8.05 29.99
N PHE A 35 20.40 7.30 28.99
CA PHE A 35 19.04 6.78 28.93
C PHE A 35 18.97 5.36 29.53
N PHE A 36 17.96 5.12 30.37
CA PHE A 36 17.74 3.82 30.98
C PHE A 36 16.33 3.29 30.68
N VAL A 37 16.20 1.99 30.48
CA VAL A 37 14.89 1.35 30.30
C VAL A 37 13.98 1.60 31.49
N THR A 38 14.53 1.74 32.70
CA THR A 38 13.78 2.09 33.91
C THR A 38 13.16 3.49 33.87
N ASP A 39 13.82 4.45 33.23
CA ASP A 39 13.28 5.82 33.08
C ASP A 39 12.13 5.85 32.07
N TRP A 40 12.24 5.05 31.02
CA TRP A 40 11.15 4.85 30.06
C TRP A 40 9.93 4.18 30.73
N LEU A 41 10.15 3.11 31.56
CA LEU A 41 9.08 2.46 32.32
C LEU A 41 8.47 3.35 33.41
N ARG A 42 9.21 4.34 33.92
CA ARG A 42 8.69 5.31 34.88
C ARG A 42 7.66 6.27 34.25
N ASN A 43 7.77 6.46 32.94
CA ASN A 43 6.88 7.39 32.22
C ASN A 43 5.44 6.85 32.20
N ARG A 44 4.50 7.69 32.60
CA ARG A 44 3.07 7.36 32.66
C ARG A 44 2.52 6.94 31.28
N ASN A 45 2.89 7.69 30.24
CA ASN A 45 2.43 7.38 28.89
C ASN A 45 2.94 6.02 28.39
N THR A 46 4.16 5.67 28.72
CA THR A 46 4.73 4.34 28.43
C THR A 46 3.93 3.23 29.10
N MET A 47 3.60 3.40 30.39
CA MET A 47 2.77 2.43 31.11
C MET A 47 1.39 2.29 30.50
N GLU A 48 0.73 3.40 30.17
CA GLU A 48 -0.58 3.35 29.51
C GLU A 48 -0.49 2.63 28.14
N PHE A 49 0.53 2.90 27.35
CA PHE A 49 0.75 2.23 26.06
C PHE A 49 0.97 0.71 26.24
N LEU A 50 1.85 0.31 27.16
CA LEU A 50 2.08 -1.11 27.47
C LEU A 50 0.79 -1.79 27.92
N GLY A 51 0.01 -1.15 28.79
CA GLY A 51 -1.26 -1.72 29.26
C GLY A 51 -2.30 -1.88 28.17
N VAL A 52 -2.39 -0.96 27.22
CA VAL A 52 -3.27 -1.07 26.05
C VAL A 52 -2.80 -2.21 25.13
N TRP A 53 -1.50 -2.27 24.85
CA TRP A 53 -0.94 -3.32 24.01
C TRP A 53 -1.14 -4.73 24.63
N GLU A 54 -0.82 -4.89 25.92
CA GLU A 54 -1.03 -6.17 26.63
C GLU A 54 -2.52 -6.58 26.63
N ARG A 55 -3.44 -5.63 26.73
CA ARG A 55 -4.89 -5.92 26.64
C ARG A 55 -5.29 -6.52 25.32
N VAL A 56 -4.67 -6.06 24.24
CA VAL A 56 -4.99 -6.54 22.89
C VAL A 56 -4.38 -7.91 22.61
N TYR A 57 -3.16 -8.16 23.08
CA TYR A 57 -2.35 -9.30 22.65
C TYR A 57 -2.11 -10.36 23.72
N ASN A 58 -2.41 -10.07 25.01
CA ASN A 58 -2.12 -10.97 26.13
C ASN A 58 -3.38 -11.25 26.98
N PRO A 59 -4.11 -12.33 26.72
CA PRO A 59 -5.29 -12.68 27.50
C PRO A 59 -4.99 -13.06 28.95
N ASN A 60 -3.73 -13.39 29.27
CA ASN A 60 -3.30 -13.81 30.61
C ASN A 60 -2.64 -12.66 31.41
N PHE A 61 -2.76 -11.42 30.94
CA PHE A 61 -2.16 -10.27 31.60
C PHE A 61 -2.86 -9.94 32.92
N ASN A 62 -2.06 -9.79 33.99
CA ASN A 62 -2.59 -9.44 35.31
C ASN A 62 -2.86 -7.93 35.46
N TYR A 63 -4.10 -7.53 35.12
CA TYR A 63 -4.53 -6.12 35.19
C TYR A 63 -4.55 -5.56 36.60
N GLY A 64 -4.77 -6.36 37.62
CA GLY A 64 -4.77 -5.92 39.02
C GLY A 64 -3.41 -5.41 39.45
N GLU A 65 -2.37 -6.23 39.24
CA GLU A 65 -0.98 -5.85 39.52
C GLU A 65 -0.53 -4.69 38.60
N PHE A 66 -0.91 -4.74 37.33
CA PHE A 66 -0.61 -3.64 36.41
C PHE A 66 -1.20 -2.31 36.87
N ALA A 67 -2.46 -2.27 37.31
CA ALA A 67 -3.09 -1.07 37.80
C ALA A 67 -2.35 -0.45 39.00
N THR A 68 -1.86 -1.30 39.91
CA THR A 68 -1.02 -0.89 41.05
C THR A 68 0.28 -0.23 40.58
N ILE A 69 0.98 -0.85 39.64
CA ILE A 69 2.22 -0.33 39.03
C ILE A 69 1.95 0.99 38.29
N ARG A 70 0.93 1.01 37.46
CA ARG A 70 0.52 2.18 36.68
C ARG A 70 0.19 3.38 37.56
N ASN A 71 -0.47 3.19 38.69
CA ASN A 71 -0.82 4.27 39.61
C ASN A 71 0.40 4.92 40.27
N GLN A 72 1.51 4.19 40.37
CA GLN A 72 2.79 4.70 40.87
C GLN A 72 3.65 5.34 39.79
N SER A 73 3.40 5.01 38.50
CA SER A 73 4.16 5.56 37.38
C SER A 73 3.97 7.08 37.27
N GLY A 74 5.05 7.79 36.92
CA GLY A 74 5.11 9.25 36.89
C GLY A 74 5.61 9.88 38.22
N LEU A 75 5.63 9.16 39.31
CA LEU A 75 6.24 9.64 40.56
C LEU A 75 7.77 9.58 40.44
N ASN A 76 8.46 10.59 40.99
CA ASN A 76 9.92 10.66 40.98
C ASN A 76 10.59 9.50 41.72
N SER A 77 9.94 8.97 42.76
CA SER A 77 10.40 7.82 43.54
C SER A 77 10.13 6.46 42.90
N PHE A 78 9.28 6.41 41.88
CA PHE A 78 8.91 5.15 41.24
C PHE A 78 10.04 4.60 40.38
N LYS A 79 10.43 3.36 40.64
CA LYS A 79 11.36 2.60 39.83
C LYS A 79 10.88 1.15 39.76
N ILE A 80 10.86 0.58 38.57
CA ILE A 80 10.55 -0.83 38.34
C ILE A 80 11.51 -1.39 37.31
N SER A 81 12.01 -2.58 37.54
CA SER A 81 12.81 -3.32 36.57
C SER A 81 11.90 -4.07 35.59
N VAL A 82 12.38 -4.31 34.35
CA VAL A 82 11.64 -5.14 33.38
C VAL A 82 11.35 -6.52 33.93
N LYS A 83 12.32 -7.13 34.65
CA LYS A 83 12.13 -8.43 35.28
C LYS A 83 11.01 -8.44 36.31
N GLU A 84 10.93 -7.42 37.16
CA GLU A 84 9.87 -7.26 38.15
C GLU A 84 8.51 -6.99 37.48
N PHE A 85 8.46 -6.11 36.49
CA PHE A 85 7.26 -5.81 35.73
C PHE A 85 6.66 -7.08 35.10
N VAL A 86 7.48 -7.85 34.40
CA VAL A 86 7.06 -9.12 33.78
C VAL A 86 6.61 -10.15 34.80
N ALA A 87 7.38 -10.29 35.89
CA ALA A 87 7.06 -11.29 36.93
C ALA A 87 5.71 -11.00 37.64
N ARG A 88 5.38 -9.73 37.86
CA ARG A 88 4.15 -9.32 38.54
C ARG A 88 2.93 -9.33 37.62
N THR A 89 3.12 -8.93 36.38
CA THR A 89 1.98 -8.71 35.46
C THR A 89 1.77 -9.85 34.46
N GLY A 90 2.75 -10.75 34.29
CA GLY A 90 2.73 -11.74 33.23
C GLY A 90 2.83 -11.13 31.83
N ALA A 91 3.44 -9.93 31.72
CA ALA A 91 3.58 -9.22 30.45
C ALA A 91 4.38 -10.03 29.43
N ILE A 92 3.94 -10.00 28.17
CA ILE A 92 4.64 -10.58 27.02
C ILE A 92 5.32 -9.53 26.15
N SER A 93 4.99 -8.26 26.32
CA SER A 93 5.56 -7.12 25.58
C SER A 93 7.07 -6.96 25.76
N LEU A 94 7.60 -7.37 26.91
CA LEU A 94 9.00 -7.21 27.32
C LEU A 94 9.57 -8.52 27.85
N GLN A 95 10.88 -8.72 27.67
CA GLN A 95 11.64 -9.86 28.20
C GLN A 95 12.99 -9.39 28.73
N ALA A 96 13.32 -9.76 29.93
CA ALA A 96 14.66 -9.58 30.50
C ALA A 96 15.46 -10.88 30.35
N LYS A 97 16.60 -10.87 29.65
CA LYS A 97 17.48 -12.00 29.45
C LYS A 97 18.81 -11.74 30.17
N ALA A 98 19.32 -12.74 30.91
CA ALA A 98 20.62 -12.70 31.53
C ALA A 98 21.68 -13.42 30.68
N GLY A 99 22.97 -13.20 30.97
CA GLY A 99 24.09 -13.89 30.35
C GLY A 99 24.77 -13.12 29.21
N ARG A 100 25.62 -13.81 28.42
CA ARG A 100 26.46 -13.21 27.36
C ARG A 100 25.70 -12.39 26.32
N TYR A 101 24.47 -12.77 26.05
CA TYR A 101 23.54 -12.06 25.16
C TYR A 101 22.37 -11.46 25.97
N GLY A 102 22.69 -11.06 27.23
CA GLY A 102 21.73 -10.45 28.14
C GLY A 102 21.30 -9.07 27.65
N GLY A 103 20.11 -8.66 28.08
CA GLY A 103 19.53 -7.37 27.75
C GLY A 103 18.03 -7.39 27.91
N THR A 104 17.42 -6.27 27.64
CA THR A 104 15.97 -6.13 27.55
C THR A 104 15.53 -6.24 26.11
N TYR A 105 14.67 -7.18 25.85
CA TYR A 105 14.04 -7.41 24.55
C TYR A 105 12.59 -6.95 24.60
N ALA A 106 12.17 -6.22 23.63
CA ALA A 106 10.80 -5.75 23.48
C ALA A 106 10.18 -6.34 22.20
N HIS A 107 8.90 -6.71 22.25
CA HIS A 107 8.16 -7.01 21.03
C HIS A 107 8.35 -5.87 19.99
N LYS A 108 8.36 -6.19 18.70
CA LYS A 108 8.63 -5.21 17.62
C LYS A 108 7.84 -3.89 17.77
N ASP A 109 6.55 -3.96 18.11
CA ASP A 109 5.71 -2.77 18.29
C ASP A 109 6.19 -1.90 19.46
N ILE A 110 6.58 -2.55 20.55
CA ILE A 110 7.07 -1.90 21.76
C ILE A 110 8.47 -1.30 21.54
N ALA A 111 9.30 -1.99 20.76
CA ALA A 111 10.62 -1.49 20.39
C ALA A 111 10.53 -0.24 19.50
N PHE A 112 9.50 -0.14 18.62
CA PHE A 112 9.23 1.07 17.83
C PHE A 112 8.83 2.24 18.73
N GLU A 113 7.94 2.03 19.69
CA GLU A 113 7.57 3.06 20.67
C GLU A 113 8.77 3.53 21.48
N PHE A 114 9.59 2.58 21.97
CA PHE A 114 10.83 2.89 22.66
C PHE A 114 11.78 3.73 21.81
N ALA A 115 11.98 3.36 20.53
CA ALA A 115 12.81 4.11 19.60
C ALA A 115 12.31 5.54 19.38
N MET A 116 10.99 5.74 19.29
CA MET A 116 10.37 7.06 19.20
C MET A 116 10.53 7.87 20.49
N TRP A 117 10.61 7.22 21.65
CA TRP A 117 10.85 7.88 22.92
C TRP A 117 12.30 8.38 23.04
N ILE A 118 13.29 7.57 22.62
CA ILE A 118 14.72 7.95 22.71
C ILE A 118 15.18 8.87 21.58
N SER A 119 14.46 8.92 20.44
CA SER A 119 14.83 9.73 19.27
C SER A 119 13.64 10.46 18.66
N PRO A 120 13.50 11.76 18.94
CA PRO A 120 12.50 12.60 18.27
C PRO A 120 12.63 12.59 16.75
N GLU A 121 13.84 12.50 16.21
CA GLU A 121 14.12 12.41 14.78
C GLU A 121 13.54 11.13 14.19
N PHE A 122 13.71 10.01 14.88
CA PHE A 122 13.10 8.73 14.48
C PHE A 122 11.59 8.80 14.52
N LYS A 123 11.02 9.46 15.53
CA LYS A 123 9.55 9.68 15.61
C LYS A 123 9.03 10.45 14.39
N VAL A 124 9.70 11.54 14.00
CA VAL A 124 9.34 12.30 12.80
C VAL A 124 9.47 11.45 11.54
N TYR A 125 10.53 10.65 11.43
CA TYR A 125 10.73 9.74 10.31
C TYR A 125 9.59 8.72 10.21
N VAL A 126 9.21 8.07 11.30
CA VAL A 126 8.11 7.08 11.33
C VAL A 126 6.79 7.71 10.89
N VAL A 127 6.46 8.91 11.37
CA VAL A 127 5.24 9.64 10.97
C VAL A 127 5.24 9.94 9.46
N ARG A 128 6.36 10.44 8.92
CA ARG A 128 6.49 10.72 7.48
C ARG A 128 6.37 9.46 6.63
N GLU A 129 7.03 8.38 7.06
CA GLU A 129 7.01 7.11 6.34
C GLU A 129 5.61 6.48 6.34
N PHE A 130 4.89 6.55 7.47
CA PHE A 130 3.50 6.14 7.53
C PHE A 130 2.62 6.93 6.55
N GLN A 131 2.77 8.25 6.49
CA GLN A 131 2.02 9.09 5.55
C GLN A 131 2.35 8.74 4.09
N ARG A 132 3.64 8.51 3.79
CA ARG A 132 4.09 8.08 2.46
C ARG A 132 3.46 6.75 2.07
N LEU A 133 3.55 5.74 2.94
CA LEU A 133 3.00 4.40 2.69
C LEU A 133 1.48 4.44 2.51
N LYS A 134 0.76 5.23 3.30
CA LYS A 134 -0.70 5.42 3.14
C LYS A 134 -1.05 6.04 1.79
N THR A 135 -0.28 7.02 1.35
CA THR A 135 -0.49 7.64 0.03
C THR A 135 -0.22 6.63 -1.10
N ASP A 136 0.85 5.83 -0.98
CA ASP A 136 1.21 4.82 -1.97
C ASP A 136 0.19 3.67 -1.99
N GLU A 137 -0.30 3.22 -0.83
CA GLU A 137 -1.36 2.22 -0.72
C GLU A 137 -2.65 2.69 -1.42
N GLN A 138 -3.07 3.94 -1.19
CA GLN A 138 -4.24 4.51 -1.86
C GLN A 138 -4.07 4.56 -3.38
N LYS A 139 -2.87 4.94 -3.87
CA LYS A 139 -2.56 4.91 -5.31
C LYS A 139 -2.61 3.50 -5.88
N GLN A 140 -2.05 2.51 -5.18
CA GLN A 140 -2.04 1.11 -5.61
C GLN A 140 -3.46 0.51 -5.65
N LEU A 141 -4.29 0.79 -4.64
CA LEU A 141 -5.69 0.35 -4.61
C LEU A 141 -6.49 0.95 -5.78
N ALA A 142 -6.34 2.25 -6.03
CA ALA A 142 -6.99 2.90 -7.16
C ALA A 142 -6.51 2.32 -8.51
N TRP A 143 -5.22 2.03 -8.64
CA TRP A 143 -4.63 1.39 -9.83
C TRP A 143 -5.13 -0.03 -10.04
N SER A 144 -5.21 -0.85 -8.98
CA SER A 144 -5.71 -2.23 -9.04
C SER A 144 -7.18 -2.28 -9.45
N ALA A 145 -8.04 -1.43 -8.88
CA ALA A 145 -9.44 -1.35 -9.25
C ALA A 145 -9.63 -0.96 -10.72
N LYS A 146 -8.86 0.04 -11.20
CA LYS A 146 -8.88 0.45 -12.62
C LYS A 146 -8.44 -0.67 -13.55
N ARG A 147 -7.40 -1.42 -13.17
CA ARG A 147 -6.88 -2.54 -13.96
C ARG A 147 -7.91 -3.68 -14.08
N GLU A 148 -8.62 -4.00 -13.01
CA GLU A 148 -9.68 -5.01 -13.05
C GLU A 148 -10.87 -4.57 -13.90
N LEU A 149 -11.31 -3.32 -13.77
CA LEU A 149 -12.37 -2.77 -14.63
C LEU A 149 -11.98 -2.80 -16.11
N SER A 150 -10.74 -2.42 -16.43
CA SER A 150 -10.24 -2.47 -17.83
C SER A 150 -10.22 -3.89 -18.38
N LYS A 151 -9.83 -4.90 -17.58
CA LYS A 151 -9.87 -6.30 -18.00
C LYS A 151 -11.29 -6.78 -18.29
N ILE A 152 -12.23 -6.44 -17.42
CA ILE A 152 -13.64 -6.82 -17.56
C ILE A 152 -14.22 -6.17 -18.83
N ASN A 153 -14.02 -4.87 -19.01
CA ASN A 153 -14.52 -4.14 -20.18
C ASN A 153 -13.89 -4.64 -21.48
N TYR A 154 -12.58 -4.92 -21.49
CA TYR A 154 -11.91 -5.56 -22.60
C TYR A 154 -12.53 -6.90 -22.96
N ARG A 155 -12.85 -7.74 -21.96
CA ARG A 155 -13.50 -9.04 -22.17
C ARG A 155 -14.92 -8.86 -22.74
N ILE A 156 -15.71 -7.95 -22.19
CA ILE A 156 -17.05 -7.64 -22.70
C ILE A 156 -16.97 -7.22 -24.17
N HIS A 157 -16.01 -6.35 -24.51
CA HIS A 157 -15.79 -5.88 -25.87
C HIS A 157 -15.37 -7.01 -26.83
N THR A 158 -14.41 -7.85 -26.42
CA THR A 158 -13.94 -8.96 -27.26
C THR A 158 -14.98 -10.04 -27.43
N ASP A 159 -15.83 -10.29 -26.43
CA ASP A 159 -16.97 -11.22 -26.54
C ASP A 159 -18.03 -10.69 -27.52
N ALA A 160 -18.32 -9.38 -27.51
CA ALA A 160 -19.22 -8.76 -28.47
C ALA A 160 -18.68 -8.85 -29.92
N ILE A 161 -17.40 -8.61 -30.13
CA ILE A 161 -16.72 -8.78 -31.44
C ILE A 161 -16.85 -10.23 -31.88
N LYS A 162 -16.53 -11.19 -31.00
CA LYS A 162 -16.60 -12.61 -31.32
C LYS A 162 -17.99 -13.05 -31.75
N SER A 163 -19.01 -12.61 -31.03
CA SER A 163 -20.39 -13.06 -31.24
C SER A 163 -21.04 -12.43 -32.47
N ASN A 164 -20.65 -11.20 -32.84
CA ASN A 164 -21.39 -10.43 -33.86
C ASN A 164 -20.58 -10.12 -35.13
N LEU A 165 -19.24 -10.09 -35.03
CA LEU A 165 -18.40 -9.64 -36.13
C LEU A 165 -17.47 -10.72 -36.70
N ILE A 166 -17.37 -11.89 -36.05
CA ILE A 166 -16.52 -12.99 -36.50
C ILE A 166 -17.42 -14.14 -36.96
N PRO A 167 -17.47 -14.44 -38.29
CA PRO A 167 -18.18 -15.62 -38.81
C PRO A 167 -17.56 -16.93 -38.29
N ALA A 168 -18.37 -17.99 -38.18
CA ALA A 168 -17.92 -19.29 -37.64
C ALA A 168 -16.83 -19.98 -38.50
N GLU A 169 -16.73 -19.62 -39.77
CA GLU A 169 -15.87 -20.32 -40.78
C GLU A 169 -14.59 -19.56 -41.13
N VAL A 170 -14.10 -18.63 -40.27
CA VAL A 170 -12.87 -17.87 -40.54
C VAL A 170 -11.63 -18.50 -39.93
N THR A 171 -10.49 -18.28 -40.56
CA THR A 171 -9.19 -18.74 -40.05
C THR A 171 -8.78 -17.98 -38.77
N ARG A 172 -7.84 -18.56 -38.04
CA ARG A 172 -7.30 -17.93 -36.81
C ARG A 172 -6.64 -16.57 -37.11
N GLU A 173 -6.01 -16.42 -38.27
CA GLU A 173 -5.37 -15.19 -38.73
C GLU A 173 -6.40 -14.10 -39.04
N GLN A 174 -7.48 -14.47 -39.75
CA GLN A 174 -8.59 -13.56 -40.03
C GLN A 174 -9.29 -13.10 -38.74
N THR A 175 -9.44 -14.00 -37.77
CA THR A 175 -9.97 -13.67 -36.44
C THR A 175 -9.08 -12.64 -35.74
N ALA A 176 -7.75 -12.86 -35.71
CA ALA A 176 -6.79 -11.94 -35.09
C ALA A 176 -6.80 -10.56 -35.77
N MET A 177 -6.91 -10.52 -37.11
CA MET A 177 -7.01 -9.29 -37.88
C MET A 177 -8.29 -8.51 -37.50
N LYS A 178 -9.42 -9.20 -37.33
CA LYS A 178 -10.68 -8.56 -36.94
C LYS A 178 -10.61 -7.94 -35.55
N TYR A 179 -9.99 -8.61 -34.58
CA TYR A 179 -9.75 -8.02 -33.26
C TYR A 179 -8.84 -6.77 -33.33
N ALA A 180 -7.80 -6.81 -34.17
CA ALA A 180 -6.90 -5.67 -34.36
C ALA A 180 -7.62 -4.47 -34.97
N GLU A 181 -8.46 -4.69 -36.00
CA GLU A 181 -9.29 -3.65 -36.62
C GLU A 181 -10.24 -3.00 -35.59
N GLU A 182 -10.92 -3.78 -34.78
CA GLU A 182 -11.83 -3.28 -33.77
C GLU A 182 -11.11 -2.57 -32.61
N ALA A 183 -9.90 -3.00 -32.25
CA ALA A 183 -9.04 -2.28 -31.31
C ALA A 183 -8.60 -0.91 -31.88
N ASP A 184 -8.32 -0.85 -33.20
CA ASP A 184 -7.96 0.39 -33.86
C ASP A 184 -9.14 1.37 -34.00
N VAL A 185 -10.39 0.92 -34.05
CA VAL A 185 -11.57 1.80 -33.94
C VAL A 185 -11.52 2.62 -32.66
N LEU A 186 -11.20 1.96 -31.53
CA LEU A 186 -11.08 2.63 -30.23
C LEU A 186 -9.86 3.54 -30.17
N ASN A 187 -8.70 3.07 -30.70
CA ASN A 187 -7.49 3.87 -30.74
C ASN A 187 -7.67 5.15 -31.57
N VAL A 188 -8.28 5.04 -32.74
CA VAL A 188 -8.57 6.21 -33.61
C VAL A 188 -9.59 7.14 -32.97
N ALA A 189 -10.65 6.59 -32.35
CA ALA A 189 -11.66 7.40 -31.67
C ALA A 189 -11.07 8.19 -30.49
N MET A 190 -10.10 7.63 -29.76
CA MET A 190 -9.50 8.24 -28.57
C MET A 190 -8.27 9.08 -28.88
N PHE A 191 -7.36 8.56 -29.70
CA PHE A 191 -6.02 9.13 -29.91
C PHE A 191 -5.81 9.68 -31.34
N GLY A 192 -6.77 9.52 -32.22
CA GLY A 192 -6.69 9.99 -33.61
C GLY A 192 -5.80 9.13 -34.51
N MET A 193 -5.25 7.98 -34.02
CA MET A 193 -4.32 7.13 -34.79
C MET A 193 -4.48 5.65 -34.46
N THR A 194 -4.11 4.79 -35.41
CA THR A 194 -4.06 3.34 -35.23
C THR A 194 -2.82 2.91 -34.45
N ALA A 195 -2.82 1.67 -33.91
CA ALA A 195 -1.67 1.10 -33.23
C ALA A 195 -0.42 1.04 -34.14
N LYS A 196 -0.61 0.83 -35.45
CA LYS A 196 0.49 0.86 -36.42
C LYS A 196 1.07 2.24 -36.59
N GLN A 197 0.23 3.25 -36.84
CA GLN A 197 0.64 4.66 -36.98
C GLN A 197 1.41 5.15 -35.77
N TRP A 198 0.96 4.77 -34.56
CA TRP A 198 1.66 5.12 -33.34
C TRP A 198 3.06 4.49 -33.26
N ARG A 199 3.21 3.18 -33.58
CA ARG A 199 4.52 2.51 -33.60
C ARG A 199 5.48 3.14 -34.60
N ASP A 200 4.98 3.45 -35.80
CA ASP A 200 5.77 4.07 -36.87
C ASP A 200 6.27 5.48 -36.44
N ALA A 201 5.45 6.21 -35.68
CA ALA A 201 5.81 7.53 -35.14
C ALA A 201 6.70 7.46 -33.86
N ASN A 202 6.80 6.31 -33.20
CA ASN A 202 7.54 6.13 -31.95
C ASN A 202 8.46 4.88 -31.98
N PRO A 203 9.45 4.80 -32.89
CA PRO A 203 10.26 3.58 -33.11
C PRO A 203 11.09 3.21 -31.87
N ASP A 204 11.46 4.17 -31.04
CA ASP A 204 12.26 3.96 -29.84
C ASP A 204 11.46 3.52 -28.61
N LYS A 205 10.13 3.55 -28.67
CA LYS A 205 9.27 3.16 -27.56
C LYS A 205 8.82 1.71 -27.65
N LYS A 206 8.93 0.97 -26.56
CA LYS A 206 8.42 -0.42 -26.46
C LYS A 206 6.96 -0.41 -26.04
N GLY A 207 6.18 -1.39 -26.55
CA GLY A 207 4.77 -1.56 -26.17
C GLY A 207 3.80 -0.94 -27.19
N ASN A 208 2.73 -0.35 -26.71
CA ASN A 208 1.65 0.22 -27.54
C ASN A 208 1.17 1.58 -26.98
N ILE A 209 0.31 2.26 -27.74
CA ILE A 209 -0.20 3.59 -27.37
C ILE A 209 -0.84 3.64 -25.98
N ARG A 210 -1.49 2.57 -25.52
CA ARG A 210 -2.17 2.49 -24.22
C ARG A 210 -1.20 2.46 -23.04
N ASP A 211 0.03 1.98 -23.27
CA ASP A 211 1.08 1.93 -22.23
C ASP A 211 1.60 3.34 -21.88
N TYR A 212 1.36 4.31 -22.77
CA TYR A 212 1.76 5.71 -22.60
C TYR A 212 0.58 6.65 -22.36
N ALA A 213 -0.63 6.11 -22.28
CA ALA A 213 -1.83 6.89 -22.04
C ALA A 213 -1.91 7.36 -20.59
N THR A 214 -2.48 8.53 -20.38
CA THR A 214 -2.80 9.09 -19.07
C THR A 214 -3.89 8.28 -18.38
N ILE A 215 -4.04 8.47 -17.08
CA ILE A 215 -5.08 7.80 -16.29
C ILE A 215 -6.48 8.16 -16.83
N ASN A 216 -6.70 9.41 -17.21
CA ASN A 216 -7.98 9.88 -17.74
C ASN A 216 -8.30 9.24 -19.10
N GLU A 217 -7.29 9.14 -19.98
CA GLU A 217 -7.42 8.45 -21.25
C GLU A 217 -7.73 6.95 -21.07
N LEU A 218 -7.09 6.28 -20.12
CA LEU A 218 -7.37 4.87 -19.82
C LEU A 218 -8.78 4.65 -19.25
N ILE A 219 -9.28 5.58 -18.41
CA ILE A 219 -10.66 5.53 -17.92
C ILE A 219 -11.63 5.71 -19.08
N CYS A 220 -11.42 6.71 -19.93
CA CYS A 220 -12.23 6.97 -21.10
C CYS A 220 -12.24 5.76 -22.05
N LEU A 221 -11.07 5.19 -22.35
CA LEU A 221 -10.93 4.02 -23.20
C LEU A 221 -11.70 2.81 -22.66
N SER A 222 -11.61 2.56 -21.35
CA SER A 222 -12.34 1.46 -20.69
C SER A 222 -13.86 1.63 -20.82
N ASN A 223 -14.37 2.85 -20.69
CA ASN A 223 -15.78 3.14 -20.90
C ASN A 223 -16.17 2.97 -22.38
N MET A 224 -15.31 3.39 -23.30
CA MET A 224 -15.55 3.23 -24.75
C MET A 224 -15.57 1.75 -25.16
N GLU A 225 -14.76 0.88 -24.56
CA GLU A 225 -14.80 -0.57 -24.80
C GLU A 225 -16.20 -1.15 -24.50
N ASN A 226 -16.78 -0.75 -23.36
CA ASN A 226 -18.12 -1.19 -22.98
C ASN A 226 -19.21 -0.62 -23.92
N ILE A 227 -19.13 0.67 -24.22
CA ILE A 227 -20.09 1.31 -25.14
C ILE A 227 -19.98 0.70 -26.55
N ASN A 228 -18.77 0.45 -27.05
CA ASN A 228 -18.56 -0.19 -28.35
C ASN A 228 -19.15 -1.61 -28.38
N ALA A 229 -19.06 -2.36 -27.31
CA ALA A 229 -19.70 -3.67 -27.21
C ALA A 229 -21.23 -3.59 -27.38
N VAL A 230 -21.88 -2.60 -26.77
CA VAL A 230 -23.32 -2.35 -26.95
C VAL A 230 -23.63 -1.98 -28.40
N LEU A 231 -22.86 -1.04 -28.99
CA LEU A 231 -23.05 -0.62 -30.37
C LEU A 231 -22.82 -1.76 -31.39
N ILE A 232 -21.92 -2.70 -31.09
CA ILE A 232 -21.70 -3.93 -31.88
C ILE A 232 -22.92 -4.84 -31.78
N ASN A 233 -23.44 -5.06 -30.58
CA ASN A 233 -24.62 -5.90 -30.34
C ASN A 233 -25.88 -5.31 -31.04
N ASP A 234 -25.98 -3.98 -31.13
CA ASP A 234 -27.02 -3.28 -31.83
C ASP A 234 -26.86 -3.29 -33.39
N GLY A 235 -25.80 -3.97 -33.88
CA GLY A 235 -25.52 -4.06 -35.32
C GLY A 235 -25.04 -2.77 -35.95
N MET A 236 -24.54 -1.79 -35.20
CA MET A 236 -24.13 -0.48 -35.76
C MET A 236 -22.88 -0.63 -36.65
N PRO A 237 -22.86 -0.14 -37.90
CA PRO A 237 -21.71 -0.20 -38.78
C PRO A 237 -20.47 0.49 -38.18
N GLN A 238 -19.28 -0.06 -38.45
CA GLN A 238 -18.00 0.38 -37.88
C GLN A 238 -17.75 1.91 -38.05
N GLY A 239 -17.98 2.46 -39.23
CA GLY A 239 -17.78 3.91 -39.46
C GLY A 239 -18.68 4.78 -38.58
N LYS A 240 -19.94 4.36 -38.35
CA LYS A 240 -20.87 5.08 -37.47
C LYS A 240 -20.46 4.93 -36.00
N ARG A 241 -19.94 3.75 -35.60
CA ARG A 241 -19.39 3.52 -34.27
C ARG A 241 -18.21 4.43 -34.00
N LEU A 242 -17.26 4.52 -34.95
CA LEU A 242 -16.09 5.38 -34.83
C LEU A 242 -16.48 6.84 -34.52
N VAL A 243 -17.39 7.42 -35.29
CA VAL A 243 -17.84 8.81 -35.11
C VAL A 243 -18.49 8.99 -33.73
N LYS A 244 -19.37 8.06 -33.34
CA LYS A 244 -20.07 8.13 -32.05
C LYS A 244 -19.11 7.99 -30.88
N LEU A 245 -18.15 7.06 -30.96
CA LEU A 245 -17.15 6.84 -29.94
C LEU A 245 -16.21 8.04 -29.78
N ASN A 246 -15.82 8.69 -30.90
CA ASN A 246 -15.01 9.90 -30.83
C ASN A 246 -15.75 11.04 -30.12
N GLN A 247 -17.03 11.26 -30.41
CA GLN A 247 -17.86 12.26 -29.72
C GLN A 247 -17.93 11.97 -28.21
N ILE A 248 -18.10 10.69 -27.82
CA ILE A 248 -18.14 10.26 -26.43
C ILE A 248 -16.77 10.48 -25.76
N ALA A 249 -15.67 10.17 -26.47
CA ALA A 249 -14.32 10.39 -25.95
C ALA A 249 -14.09 11.87 -25.63
N ILE A 250 -14.44 12.78 -26.53
CA ILE A 250 -14.31 14.23 -26.32
C ILE A 250 -15.11 14.68 -25.09
N GLN A 251 -16.37 14.27 -24.97
CA GLN A 251 -17.21 14.63 -23.82
C GLN A 251 -16.68 14.10 -22.50
N GLN A 252 -16.25 12.84 -22.47
CA GLN A 252 -15.71 12.22 -21.25
C GLN A 252 -14.38 12.84 -20.83
N MET A 253 -13.49 13.12 -21.78
CA MET A 253 -12.21 13.77 -21.49
C MET A 253 -12.41 15.16 -20.89
N GLN A 254 -13.33 15.98 -21.42
CA GLN A 254 -13.67 17.27 -20.84
C GLN A 254 -14.08 17.15 -19.35
N VAL A 255 -14.96 16.20 -19.03
CA VAL A 255 -15.42 15.98 -17.65
C VAL A 255 -14.27 15.52 -16.75
N LEU A 256 -13.39 14.65 -17.25
CA LEU A 256 -12.26 14.10 -16.48
C LEU A 256 -11.20 15.17 -16.21
N GLU A 257 -10.90 16.03 -17.18
CA GLU A 257 -9.96 17.15 -17.05
C GLU A 257 -10.49 18.23 -16.10
N ASP A 258 -11.77 18.59 -16.21
CA ASP A 258 -12.43 19.52 -15.27
C ASP A 258 -12.39 19.02 -13.83
N ASN A 259 -12.54 17.72 -13.60
CA ASN A 259 -12.45 17.13 -12.27
C ASN A 259 -11.02 17.15 -11.68
N GLU A 260 -9.99 17.00 -12.50
CA GLU A 260 -8.60 17.15 -12.05
C GLU A 260 -8.30 18.60 -11.68
N SER A 261 -8.70 19.54 -12.50
CA SER A 261 -8.53 20.98 -12.24
C SER A 261 -9.21 21.41 -10.94
N ARG A 262 -10.41 20.90 -10.63
CA ARG A 262 -11.10 21.15 -9.35
C ARG A 262 -10.43 20.53 -8.13
N LYS A 263 -9.71 19.43 -8.28
CA LYS A 263 -8.94 18.81 -7.18
C LYS A 263 -7.67 19.59 -6.83
N LEU A 264 -7.07 20.24 -7.81
CA LEU A 264 -5.88 21.09 -7.62
C LEU A 264 -6.20 22.44 -6.95
N LEU A 265 -7.48 22.86 -6.95
CA LEU A 265 -7.97 24.12 -6.35
C LEU A 265 -8.49 23.93 -4.90
N LYS A 266 -8.46 22.73 -4.34
CA LYS A 266 -8.81 22.40 -2.95
C LYS A 266 -7.56 22.01 -2.16
#